data_1182ee9260d96a42536134688d25892b
#
_entry.id   1182ee9260d96a42536134688d25892b
#
_cell.length_a   1.000
_cell.length_b   1.000
_cell.length_c   1.000
_cell.angle_alpha   90.00
_cell.angle_beta   90.00
_cell.angle_gamma   90.00
#
_symmetry.space_group_name_H-M   'P 1'
#
loop_
_entity.id
_entity.type
_entity.pdbx_description
1 polymer ?
#
loop_
_entity_poly.entity_id
_entity_poly.type
_entity_poly.pdbx_seq_one_letter_code
_entity_poly.pdbx_strand_id
1 'polypeptide(L)'
;MASDDRPTVSRRNLVRALLGRDTPKPRQEPAAATDRHVAGDAAYAAGDYPGAVAAYRASVRGDLSNAAVRLRLGHALYATGQHIQARVEFEHVLRLSGKTFPAAQLLLALTLLALDKQEKASLVLAAFADPDRPELEQAAREASEKLEAGAVPDPTALRRELQALAEATALTPEAPTAA
;
A
#
# COMPACT_ATOMS: atom_id res chain seq x y z
N MET A 1 16.61 -40.95 -55.44
CA MET A 1 17.21 -40.65 -54.13
C MET A 1 16.20 -39.78 -53.38
N ALA A 2 15.41 -40.37 -52.50
CA ALA A 2 14.42 -39.68 -51.68
C ALA A 2 15.04 -39.44 -50.33
N SER A 3 15.20 -38.17 -49.94
CA SER A 3 15.71 -37.76 -48.62
C SER A 3 14.57 -37.89 -47.60
N ASP A 4 14.79 -38.79 -46.63
CA ASP A 4 13.88 -39.04 -45.50
C ASP A 4 14.06 -37.92 -44.46
N ASP A 5 13.27 -36.87 -44.58
CA ASP A 5 13.24 -35.73 -43.65
C ASP A 5 12.23 -36.03 -42.52
N ARG A 6 12.69 -36.78 -41.52
CA ARG A 6 11.92 -37.04 -40.31
C ARG A 6 12.13 -35.91 -39.32
N PRO A 7 11.09 -35.19 -38.86
CA PRO A 7 11.24 -34.16 -37.88
C PRO A 7 11.68 -34.78 -36.54
N THR A 8 12.91 -34.46 -36.10
CA THR A 8 13.42 -34.85 -34.79
C THR A 8 12.72 -34.03 -33.71
N VAL A 9 11.65 -34.58 -33.12
CA VAL A 9 11.00 -33.98 -31.97
C VAL A 9 11.94 -34.10 -30.78
N SER A 10 12.45 -32.98 -30.29
CA SER A 10 13.31 -32.91 -29.12
C SER A 10 12.62 -33.55 -27.91
N ARG A 11 13.30 -34.44 -27.18
CA ARG A 11 12.83 -35.08 -25.94
C ARG A 11 12.29 -34.08 -24.93
N ARG A 12 12.81 -32.85 -24.93
CA ARG A 12 12.37 -31.74 -24.08
C ARG A 12 10.95 -31.25 -24.39
N ASN A 13 10.54 -31.27 -25.68
CA ASN A 13 9.22 -30.89 -26.13
C ASN A 13 8.17 -31.99 -25.85
N LEU A 14 8.57 -33.25 -25.89
CA LEU A 14 7.68 -34.39 -25.62
C LEU A 14 7.28 -34.43 -24.11
N VAL A 15 8.24 -34.21 -23.21
CA VAL A 15 7.98 -34.16 -21.77
C VAL A 15 7.10 -32.96 -21.37
N ARG A 16 7.25 -31.82 -22.07
CA ARG A 16 6.44 -30.62 -21.86
C ARG A 16 4.99 -30.80 -22.28
N ALA A 17 4.75 -31.50 -23.41
CA ALA A 17 3.41 -31.86 -23.88
C ALA A 17 2.69 -32.88 -22.99
N LEU A 18 3.42 -33.84 -22.41
CA LEU A 18 2.86 -34.90 -21.56
C LEU A 18 2.45 -34.38 -20.15
N LEU A 19 3.09 -33.31 -19.66
CA LEU A 19 2.83 -32.74 -18.33
C LEU A 19 1.71 -31.70 -18.29
N GLY A 20 0.99 -31.44 -19.40
CA GLY A 20 -0.19 -30.58 -19.46
C GLY A 20 0.04 -29.13 -18.97
N ARG A 21 1.30 -28.63 -19.06
CA ARG A 21 1.68 -27.31 -18.52
C ARG A 21 1.69 -26.17 -19.52
N ASP A 22 1.15 -26.37 -20.69
CA ASP A 22 1.01 -25.31 -21.72
C ASP A 22 -0.46 -24.87 -21.89
N THR A 23 -1.20 -24.67 -20.79
CA THR A 23 -2.26 -23.68 -20.85
C THR A 23 -1.59 -22.32 -20.69
N PRO A 24 -1.56 -21.44 -21.69
CA PRO A 24 -1.12 -20.07 -21.51
C PRO A 24 -2.01 -19.48 -20.42
N LYS A 25 -1.40 -19.13 -19.27
CA LYS A 25 -2.11 -18.41 -18.22
C LYS A 25 -2.73 -17.18 -18.90
N PRO A 26 -4.05 -17.01 -18.88
CA PRO A 26 -4.66 -15.90 -19.57
C PRO A 26 -3.96 -14.63 -19.10
N ARG A 27 -3.34 -13.93 -20.05
CA ARG A 27 -2.76 -12.61 -19.80
C ARG A 27 -3.94 -11.76 -19.37
N GLN A 28 -4.04 -11.45 -18.08
CA GLN A 28 -5.09 -10.57 -17.59
C GLN A 28 -4.95 -9.26 -18.34
N GLU A 29 -5.96 -8.94 -19.14
CA GLU A 29 -5.98 -7.72 -19.95
C GLU A 29 -5.92 -6.48 -19.05
N PRO A 30 -5.26 -5.40 -19.48
CA PRO A 30 -5.17 -4.14 -18.71
C PRO A 30 -6.54 -3.60 -18.26
N ALA A 31 -7.59 -3.82 -19.05
CA ALA A 31 -8.97 -3.44 -18.71
C ALA A 31 -9.46 -4.04 -17.37
N ALA A 32 -9.19 -5.32 -17.11
CA ALA A 32 -9.61 -5.96 -15.86
C ALA A 32 -8.88 -5.41 -14.61
N ALA A 33 -7.70 -4.82 -14.75
CA ALA A 33 -7.00 -4.16 -13.65
C ALA A 33 -7.60 -2.76 -13.36
N THR A 34 -8.00 -2.04 -14.40
CA THR A 34 -8.65 -0.73 -14.31
C THR A 34 -10.03 -0.86 -13.64
N ASP A 35 -10.85 -1.84 -14.04
CA ASP A 35 -12.17 -2.07 -13.43
C ASP A 35 -12.09 -2.40 -11.94
N ARG A 36 -11.07 -3.14 -11.52
CA ARG A 36 -10.87 -3.49 -10.09
C ARG A 36 -10.40 -2.30 -9.27
N HIS A 37 -9.65 -1.38 -9.86
CA HIS A 37 -9.27 -0.13 -9.22
C HIS A 37 -10.51 0.74 -8.97
N VAL A 38 -11.36 0.91 -9.98
CA VAL A 38 -12.62 1.67 -9.87
C VAL A 38 -13.55 1.07 -8.80
N ALA A 39 -13.69 -0.26 -8.75
CA ALA A 39 -14.48 -0.92 -7.70
C ALA A 39 -13.90 -0.68 -6.29
N GLY A 40 -12.57 -0.67 -6.16
CA GLY A 40 -11.90 -0.34 -4.91
C GLY A 40 -12.14 1.10 -4.47
N ASP A 41 -12.09 2.03 -5.42
CA ASP A 41 -12.32 3.46 -5.18
C ASP A 41 -13.77 3.72 -4.77
N ALA A 42 -14.74 3.07 -5.39
CA ALA A 42 -16.15 3.17 -5.02
C ALA A 42 -16.42 2.65 -3.60
N ALA A 43 -15.88 1.48 -3.25
CA ALA A 43 -15.99 0.93 -1.90
C ALA A 43 -15.33 1.82 -0.86
N TYR A 44 -14.13 2.34 -1.18
CA TYR A 44 -13.40 3.25 -0.31
C TYR A 44 -14.17 4.55 -0.06
N ALA A 45 -14.72 5.17 -1.10
CA ALA A 45 -15.54 6.38 -1.00
C ALA A 45 -16.83 6.17 -0.19
N ALA A 46 -17.40 4.96 -0.25
CA ALA A 46 -18.56 4.57 0.55
C ALA A 46 -18.22 4.21 2.02
N GLY A 47 -16.93 4.21 2.41
CA GLY A 47 -16.48 3.78 3.73
C GLY A 47 -16.48 2.25 3.93
N ASP A 48 -16.77 1.48 2.87
CA ASP A 48 -16.64 0.01 2.89
C ASP A 48 -15.17 -0.39 2.77
N TYR A 49 -14.41 -0.17 3.83
CA TYR A 49 -12.99 -0.52 3.86
C TYR A 49 -12.71 -2.01 3.66
N PRO A 50 -13.51 -2.97 4.19
CA PRO A 50 -13.35 -4.38 3.87
C PRO A 50 -13.49 -4.69 2.38
N GLY A 51 -14.51 -4.14 1.72
CA GLY A 51 -14.71 -4.25 0.27
C GLY A 51 -13.57 -3.60 -0.52
N ALA A 52 -13.14 -2.41 -0.12
CA ALA A 52 -11.99 -1.72 -0.71
C ALA A 52 -10.70 -2.56 -0.62
N VAL A 53 -10.42 -3.18 0.53
CA VAL A 53 -9.26 -4.08 0.70
C VAL A 53 -9.30 -5.23 -0.29
N ALA A 54 -10.46 -5.88 -0.48
CA ALA A 54 -10.60 -7.00 -1.41
C ALA A 54 -10.32 -6.56 -2.86
N ALA A 55 -10.92 -5.44 -3.29
CA ALA A 55 -10.77 -4.90 -4.64
C ALA A 55 -9.33 -4.41 -4.91
N TYR A 56 -8.75 -3.62 -4.00
CA TYR A 56 -7.39 -3.10 -4.16
C TYR A 56 -6.33 -4.21 -4.16
N ARG A 57 -6.47 -5.25 -3.34
CA ARG A 57 -5.59 -6.42 -3.40
C ARG A 57 -5.60 -7.10 -4.76
N ALA A 58 -6.75 -7.14 -5.41
CA ALA A 58 -6.86 -7.67 -6.76
C ALA A 58 -6.19 -6.76 -7.80
N SER A 59 -6.33 -5.44 -7.64
CA SER A 59 -5.69 -4.43 -8.49
C SER A 59 -4.16 -4.44 -8.35
N VAL A 60 -3.63 -4.44 -7.13
CA VAL A 60 -2.18 -4.46 -6.85
C VAL A 60 -1.51 -5.70 -7.42
N ARG A 61 -2.20 -6.86 -7.48
CA ARG A 61 -1.65 -8.06 -8.15
C ARG A 61 -1.46 -7.87 -9.65
N GLY A 62 -2.25 -7.02 -10.28
CA GLY A 62 -2.13 -6.67 -11.72
C GLY A 62 -1.07 -5.61 -11.98
N ASP A 63 -0.89 -4.66 -11.06
CA ASP A 63 0.13 -3.60 -11.14
C ASP A 63 0.77 -3.37 -9.78
N LEU A 64 1.98 -3.90 -9.63
CA LEU A 64 2.74 -3.81 -8.38
C LEU A 64 3.37 -2.43 -8.14
N SER A 65 3.42 -1.57 -9.15
CA SER A 65 4.08 -0.25 -9.12
C SER A 65 3.13 0.91 -8.79
N ASN A 66 1.82 0.67 -8.72
CA ASN A 66 0.83 1.72 -8.48
C ASN A 66 0.83 2.17 -7.01
N ALA A 67 1.60 3.22 -6.72
CA ALA A 67 1.74 3.77 -5.37
C ALA A 67 0.41 4.34 -4.82
N ALA A 68 -0.44 4.93 -5.66
CA ALA A 68 -1.71 5.50 -5.24
C ALA A 68 -2.69 4.42 -4.77
N VAL A 69 -2.81 3.31 -5.50
CA VAL A 69 -3.63 2.16 -5.10
C VAL A 69 -3.10 1.53 -3.82
N ARG A 70 -1.78 1.39 -3.68
CA ARG A 70 -1.16 0.86 -2.46
C ARG A 70 -1.40 1.75 -1.25
N LEU A 71 -1.36 3.07 -1.43
CA LEU A 71 -1.66 4.01 -0.34
C LEU A 71 -3.09 3.81 0.18
N ARG A 72 -4.08 3.76 -0.73
CA ARG A 72 -5.49 3.52 -0.37
C ARG A 72 -5.71 2.13 0.23
N LEU A 73 -5.06 1.09 -0.31
CA LEU A 73 -5.06 -0.25 0.28
C LEU A 73 -4.50 -0.22 1.71
N GLY A 74 -3.36 0.43 1.90
CA GLY A 74 -2.75 0.59 3.23
C GLY A 74 -3.67 1.30 4.20
N HIS A 75 -4.33 2.39 3.78
CA HIS A 75 -5.29 3.10 4.62
C HIS A 75 -6.53 2.26 4.94
N ALA A 76 -7.12 1.57 3.97
CA ALA A 76 -8.25 0.66 4.21
C ALA A 76 -7.88 -0.48 5.16
N LEU A 77 -6.65 -1.03 5.05
CA LEU A 77 -6.10 -2.02 5.98
C LEU A 77 -5.93 -1.43 7.39
N TYR A 78 -5.44 -0.20 7.51
CA TYR A 78 -5.32 0.50 8.79
C TYR A 78 -6.69 0.70 9.44
N ALA A 79 -7.68 1.20 8.68
CA ALA A 79 -9.05 1.41 9.16
C ALA A 79 -9.75 0.12 9.61
N THR A 80 -9.38 -1.03 9.00
CA THR A 80 -9.90 -2.36 9.40
C THR A 80 -9.07 -3.07 10.47
N GLY A 81 -8.10 -2.38 11.09
CA GLY A 81 -7.25 -2.92 12.15
C GLY A 81 -6.15 -3.89 11.67
N GLN A 82 -5.98 -4.06 10.36
CA GLN A 82 -4.97 -4.95 9.78
C GLN A 82 -3.59 -4.26 9.72
N HIS A 83 -3.12 -3.77 10.87
CA HIS A 83 -1.95 -2.88 10.97
C HIS A 83 -0.64 -3.47 10.42
N ILE A 84 -0.42 -4.79 10.54
CA ILE A 84 0.79 -5.44 10.01
C ILE A 84 0.82 -5.34 8.48
N GLN A 85 -0.32 -5.59 7.81
CA GLN A 85 -0.41 -5.48 6.37
C GLN A 85 -0.38 -4.01 5.92
N ALA A 86 -1.06 -3.11 6.63
CA ALA A 86 -1.04 -1.67 6.36
C ALA A 86 0.41 -1.14 6.33
N ARG A 87 1.21 -1.49 7.34
CA ARG A 87 2.64 -1.14 7.39
C ARG A 87 3.38 -1.55 6.12
N VAL A 88 3.18 -2.78 5.65
CA VAL A 88 3.87 -3.30 4.45
C VAL A 88 3.51 -2.47 3.22
N GLU A 89 2.23 -2.09 3.06
CA GLU A 89 1.82 -1.28 1.92
C GLU A 89 2.41 0.14 1.99
N PHE A 90 2.44 0.80 3.15
CA PHE A 90 3.05 2.12 3.30
C PHE A 90 4.57 2.09 3.07
N GLU A 91 5.28 1.08 3.57
CA GLU A 91 6.69 0.87 3.29
C GLU A 91 6.95 0.66 1.78
N HIS A 92 6.02 0.00 1.05
CA HIS A 92 6.08 -0.13 -0.40
C HIS A 92 5.89 1.21 -1.12
N VAL A 93 4.90 2.01 -0.71
CA VAL A 93 4.68 3.36 -1.25
C VAL A 93 5.94 4.20 -1.11
N LEU A 94 6.55 4.23 0.08
CA LEU A 94 7.77 4.99 0.34
C LEU A 94 8.98 4.52 -0.50
N ARG A 95 9.07 3.23 -0.81
CA ARG A 95 10.11 2.72 -1.72
C ARG A 95 9.87 3.14 -3.17
N LEU A 96 8.62 3.15 -3.63
CA LEU A 96 8.26 3.54 -4.99
C LEU A 96 8.41 5.04 -5.21
N SER A 97 8.13 5.87 -4.21
CA SER A 97 8.17 7.33 -4.26
C SER A 97 9.50 7.96 -3.80
N GLY A 98 10.55 7.17 -3.61
CA GLY A 98 11.84 7.68 -3.18
C GLY A 98 11.86 8.22 -1.75
N LYS A 99 10.99 7.72 -0.88
CA LYS A 99 10.82 8.09 0.53
C LYS A 99 10.17 9.47 0.78
N THR A 100 9.76 10.19 -0.23
CA THR A 100 9.15 11.54 -0.15
C THR A 100 7.65 11.48 -0.43
N PHE A 101 6.87 10.88 0.46
CA PHE A 101 5.42 10.80 0.34
C PHE A 101 4.78 11.06 1.71
N PRO A 102 4.42 12.34 2.05
CA PRO A 102 3.97 12.74 3.39
C PRO A 102 2.82 11.87 3.93
N ALA A 103 1.78 11.63 3.12
CA ALA A 103 0.66 10.79 3.55
C ALA A 103 1.08 9.37 3.94
N ALA A 104 1.99 8.74 3.18
CA ALA A 104 2.49 7.41 3.51
C ALA A 104 3.41 7.41 4.75
N GLN A 105 4.22 8.46 4.94
CA GLN A 105 5.06 8.61 6.14
C GLN A 105 4.21 8.73 7.39
N LEU A 106 3.22 9.61 7.39
CA LEU A 106 2.35 9.79 8.56
C LEU A 106 1.54 8.53 8.85
N LEU A 107 0.88 7.94 7.84
CA LEU A 107 0.11 6.72 8.01
C LEU A 107 0.97 5.53 8.47
N LEU A 108 2.24 5.46 8.04
CA LEU A 108 3.20 4.50 8.57
C LEU A 108 3.49 4.74 10.05
N ALA A 109 3.73 5.99 10.45
CA ALA A 109 3.96 6.34 11.85
C ALA A 109 2.75 5.98 12.74
N LEU A 110 1.53 6.36 12.32
CA LEU A 110 0.29 5.99 13.01
C LEU A 110 0.12 4.48 13.13
N THR A 111 0.47 3.75 12.07
CA THR A 111 0.42 2.28 12.06
C THR A 111 1.46 1.67 13.01
N LEU A 112 2.66 2.24 13.08
CA LEU A 112 3.71 1.80 14.01
C LEU A 112 3.31 2.05 15.47
N LEU A 113 2.68 3.18 15.77
CA LEU A 113 2.10 3.44 17.10
C LEU A 113 1.00 2.43 17.44
N ALA A 114 0.13 2.09 16.49
CA ALA A 114 -0.89 1.07 16.68
C ALA A 114 -0.32 -0.34 16.90
N LEU A 115 0.90 -0.60 16.47
CA LEU A 115 1.66 -1.84 16.67
C LEU A 115 2.59 -1.79 17.90
N ASP A 116 2.50 -0.75 18.71
CA ASP A 116 3.38 -0.48 19.87
C ASP A 116 4.88 -0.46 19.52
N LYS A 117 5.20 0.09 18.34
CA LYS A 117 6.58 0.23 17.85
C LYS A 117 7.03 1.68 17.91
N GLN A 118 7.07 2.21 19.14
CA GLN A 118 7.30 3.63 19.41
C GLN A 118 8.64 4.14 18.86
N GLU A 119 9.75 3.41 19.06
CA GLU A 119 11.06 3.78 18.51
C GLU A 119 11.07 3.94 16.99
N LYS A 120 10.35 3.04 16.28
CA LYS A 120 10.26 3.13 14.82
C LYS A 120 9.32 4.25 14.39
N ALA A 121 8.27 4.51 15.15
CA ALA A 121 7.34 5.61 14.88
C ALA A 121 8.06 6.95 15.03
N SER A 122 8.87 7.13 16.08
CA SER A 122 9.70 8.32 16.30
C SER A 122 10.60 8.59 15.09
N LEU A 123 11.36 7.60 14.61
CA LEU A 123 12.23 7.75 13.43
C LEU A 123 11.47 8.18 12.17
N VAL A 124 10.26 7.65 11.96
CA VAL A 124 9.43 8.02 10.80
C VAL A 124 8.90 9.44 10.95
N LEU A 125 8.48 9.84 12.16
CA LEU A 125 7.99 11.19 12.46
C LEU A 125 9.12 12.22 12.39
N ALA A 126 10.33 11.90 12.84
CA ALA A 126 11.51 12.75 12.70
C ALA A 126 11.85 13.03 11.22
N ALA A 127 11.61 12.06 10.36
CA ALA A 127 11.86 12.18 8.92
C ALA A 127 10.66 12.74 8.14
N PHE A 128 9.55 13.04 8.81
CA PHE A 128 8.36 13.58 8.18
C PHE A 128 8.62 15.02 7.70
N ALA A 129 8.28 15.28 6.45
CA ALA A 129 8.39 16.61 5.86
C ALA A 129 7.20 16.88 4.93
N ASP A 130 6.47 17.93 5.21
CA ASP A 130 5.35 18.40 4.41
C ASP A 130 5.31 19.93 4.41
N PRO A 131 5.99 20.59 3.46
CA PRO A 131 6.03 22.05 3.39
C PRO A 131 4.67 22.71 3.20
N ASP A 132 3.70 21.98 2.65
CA ASP A 132 2.35 22.46 2.43
C ASP A 132 1.51 22.45 3.74
N ARG A 133 1.98 21.73 4.77
CA ARG A 133 1.30 21.57 6.07
C ARG A 133 2.27 21.75 7.24
N PRO A 134 2.79 22.95 7.47
CA PRO A 134 3.82 23.20 8.48
C PRO A 134 3.37 22.88 9.90
N GLU A 135 2.07 23.00 10.20
CA GLU A 135 1.52 22.64 11.52
C GLU A 135 1.60 21.12 11.77
N LEU A 136 1.34 20.32 10.74
CA LEU A 136 1.46 18.88 10.83
C LEU A 136 2.92 18.43 10.93
N GLU A 137 3.81 19.10 10.20
CA GLU A 137 5.26 18.87 10.31
C GLU A 137 5.78 19.18 11.70
N GLN A 138 5.34 20.29 12.29
CA GLN A 138 5.69 20.66 13.66
C GLN A 138 5.16 19.63 14.67
N ALA A 139 3.89 19.23 14.57
CA ALA A 139 3.30 18.21 15.44
C ALA A 139 4.02 16.85 15.33
N ALA A 140 4.42 16.45 14.13
CA ALA A 140 5.18 15.23 13.91
C ALA A 140 6.56 15.29 14.59
N ARG A 141 7.24 16.42 14.50
CA ARG A 141 8.54 16.65 15.18
C ARG A 141 8.41 16.58 16.69
N GLU A 142 7.44 17.30 17.27
CA GLU A 142 7.19 17.27 18.72
C GLU A 142 6.84 15.86 19.21
N ALA A 143 6.02 15.12 18.43
CA ALA A 143 5.68 13.74 18.73
C ALA A 143 6.92 12.83 18.72
N SER A 144 7.83 13.02 17.76
CA SER A 144 9.09 12.29 17.69
C SER A 144 9.94 12.54 18.94
N GLU A 145 10.15 13.80 19.33
CA GLU A 145 10.92 14.19 20.50
C GLU A 145 10.33 13.60 21.79
N LYS A 146 9.00 13.65 21.96
CA LYS A 146 8.32 13.04 23.10
C LYS A 146 8.50 11.52 23.17
N LEU A 147 8.44 10.84 22.02
CA LEU A 147 8.65 9.39 21.93
C LEU A 147 10.09 9.01 22.28
N GLU A 148 11.08 9.75 21.77
CA GLU A 148 12.51 9.53 22.07
C GLU A 148 12.82 9.75 23.54
N ALA A 149 12.21 10.75 24.17
CA ALA A 149 12.36 11.02 25.59
C ALA A 149 11.61 10.02 26.48
N GLY A 150 10.85 9.08 25.93
CA GLY A 150 9.97 8.18 26.71
C GLY A 150 8.86 8.92 27.45
N ALA A 151 8.52 10.13 27.01
CA ALA A 151 7.55 11.03 27.67
C ALA A 151 6.12 10.86 27.16
N VAL A 152 5.81 9.76 26.47
CA VAL A 152 4.47 9.44 25.95
C VAL A 152 3.83 8.36 26.83
N PRO A 153 3.01 8.73 27.82
CA PRO A 153 2.36 7.77 28.70
C PRO A 153 1.25 6.97 28.00
N ASP A 154 0.62 7.54 26.98
CA ASP A 154 -0.42 6.90 26.18
C ASP A 154 -0.14 7.08 24.68
N PRO A 155 0.50 6.10 24.03
CA PRO A 155 0.72 6.14 22.56
C PRO A 155 -0.57 6.16 21.76
N THR A 156 -1.68 5.67 22.33
CA THR A 156 -2.98 5.69 21.66
C THR A 156 -3.56 7.10 21.62
N ALA A 157 -3.36 7.89 22.66
CA ALA A 157 -3.77 9.31 22.67
C ALA A 157 -2.96 10.11 21.65
N LEU A 158 -1.63 9.95 21.62
CA LEU A 158 -0.76 10.59 20.64
C LEU A 158 -1.18 10.22 19.19
N ARG A 159 -1.45 8.94 18.93
CA ARG A 159 -1.91 8.48 17.63
C ARG A 159 -3.22 9.16 17.21
N ARG A 160 -4.20 9.28 18.12
CA ARG A 160 -5.48 9.97 17.84
C ARG A 160 -5.30 11.45 17.55
N GLU A 161 -4.41 12.11 18.29
CA GLU A 161 -4.09 13.53 18.10
C GLU A 161 -3.51 13.78 16.71
N LEU A 162 -2.48 13.03 16.31
CA LEU A 162 -1.86 13.12 14.99
C LEU A 162 -2.85 12.77 13.87
N GLN A 163 -3.71 11.76 14.06
CA GLN A 163 -4.74 11.39 13.12
C GLN A 163 -5.77 12.51 12.92
N ALA A 164 -6.25 13.09 14.00
CA ALA A 164 -7.21 14.21 13.93
C ALA A 164 -6.62 15.42 13.20
N LEU A 165 -5.33 15.72 13.42
CA LEU A 165 -4.64 16.78 12.72
C LEU A 165 -4.46 16.47 11.24
N ALA A 166 -4.14 15.23 10.88
CA ALA A 166 -4.05 14.78 9.50
C ALA A 166 -5.39 14.91 8.75
N GLU A 167 -6.48 14.56 9.40
CA GLU A 167 -7.84 14.71 8.86
C GLU A 167 -8.19 16.19 8.69
N ALA A 168 -7.90 17.02 9.68
CA ALA A 168 -8.15 18.48 9.62
C ALA A 168 -7.34 19.18 8.52
N THR A 169 -6.17 18.66 8.18
CA THR A 169 -5.29 19.18 7.13
C THR A 169 -5.45 18.47 5.78
N ALA A 170 -6.44 17.60 5.64
CA ALA A 170 -6.71 16.82 4.42
C ALA A 170 -5.49 16.02 3.90
N LEU A 171 -4.67 15.48 4.81
CA LEU A 171 -3.54 14.62 4.44
C LEU A 171 -3.94 13.15 4.25
N THR A 172 -5.13 12.75 4.65
CA THR A 172 -5.63 11.40 4.40
C THR A 172 -5.86 11.17 2.90
N PRO A 173 -5.70 9.93 2.40
CA PRO A 173 -6.02 9.64 1.00
C PRO A 173 -7.47 9.99 0.71
N GLU A 174 -7.69 11.02 -0.09
CA GLU A 174 -9.05 11.36 -0.52
C GLU A 174 -9.67 10.21 -1.31
N ALA A 175 -10.98 10.04 -1.13
CA ALA A 175 -11.75 9.20 -2.02
C ALA A 175 -11.62 9.80 -3.43
N PRO A 176 -11.29 8.98 -4.46
CA PRO A 176 -11.21 9.49 -5.81
C PRO A 176 -12.58 10.06 -6.20
N THR A 177 -12.58 11.30 -6.64
CA THR A 177 -13.79 11.93 -7.18
C THR A 177 -14.22 11.11 -8.40
N ALA A 178 -15.43 10.58 -8.38
CA ALA A 178 -15.99 9.91 -9.54
C ALA A 178 -16.08 10.94 -10.69
N ALA A 179 -15.29 10.68 -11.75
CA ALA A 179 -15.32 11.47 -12.98
C ALA A 179 -16.50 11.05 -13.86
#